data_933ba0f0e755b46e3c6fbf3eb16382c8
#
_entry.id   933ba0f0e755b46e3c6fbf3eb16382c8
#
_cell.length_a   1.000
_cell.length_b   1.000
_cell.length_c   1.000
_cell.angle_alpha   90.00
_cell.angle_beta   90.00
_cell.angle_gamma   90.00
#
_symmetry.space_group_name_H-M   'P 1'
#
loop_
_entity.id
_entity.type
_entity.pdbx_description
1 polymer ?
#
loop_
_entity_poly.entity_id
_entity_poly.type
_entity_poly.pdbx_seq_one_letter_code
_entity_poly.pdbx_strand_id
1 'polypeptide(L)'
;MTQLPPPAAPLRVIVSLDVEEEGLFSGRYAATGCGVRNVALLRELAPLTQELGFPLTLFCAHTVFASAEARPHLAWLRDHYGAEIAAHLHHWSTPPLSEGPLADGPPPRTDTLPRPLLRARLHTLLQAGRDFQGAPLTSFRMGRWDCKAVLRPLLAAEGITLDSSVCPLRVFDHAGPDHFLAPADPYWAEPATTPDGPARDALLISPITQIPILRPLARLWHWLGRGKARTDNFHFWGALSPNPVWHAAPVMRGCVRLHAWRGGRVLHLFLHSSELLPGASPNVPDTAAATALYRKLYDFLAWLRESRPVRGVTAAQLRAEAPALGFGPRPAGPGDW
;
A
#
# COMPACT_ATOMS: atom_id res chain seq x y z
N MET A 1 -45.78 7.75 -6.06
CA MET A 1 -44.82 7.40 -4.98
C MET A 1 -43.45 7.41 -5.63
N THR A 2 -42.71 8.49 -5.47
CA THR A 2 -41.32 8.61 -5.92
C THR A 2 -40.47 7.66 -5.05
N GLN A 3 -39.95 6.58 -5.64
CA GLN A 3 -39.02 5.72 -4.96
C GLN A 3 -37.80 6.57 -4.55
N LEU A 4 -37.46 6.58 -3.26
CA LEU A 4 -36.22 7.16 -2.77
C LEU A 4 -35.05 6.50 -3.52
N PRO A 5 -34.06 7.27 -3.97
CA PRO A 5 -32.89 6.69 -4.59
C PRO A 5 -32.28 5.63 -3.65
N PRO A 6 -31.78 4.50 -4.19
CA PRO A 6 -31.16 3.48 -3.36
C PRO A 6 -30.05 4.09 -2.50
N PRO A 7 -29.89 3.65 -1.25
CA PRO A 7 -28.83 4.15 -0.40
C PRO A 7 -27.49 4.00 -1.11
N ALA A 8 -26.68 5.04 -1.06
CA ALA A 8 -25.35 5.03 -1.67
C ALA A 8 -24.55 3.80 -1.16
N ALA A 9 -23.93 3.07 -2.07
CA ALA A 9 -23.14 1.91 -1.71
C ALA A 9 -22.05 2.31 -0.69
N PRO A 10 -21.82 1.50 0.37
CA PRO A 10 -20.84 1.85 1.39
C PRO A 10 -19.43 1.99 0.79
N LEU A 11 -18.69 3.01 1.23
CA LEU A 11 -17.30 3.21 0.89
C LEU A 11 -16.47 2.06 1.48
N ARG A 12 -15.66 1.37 0.65
CA ARG A 12 -14.74 0.35 1.13
C ARG A 12 -13.52 1.03 1.74
N VAL A 13 -13.11 0.56 2.89
CA VAL A 13 -11.98 1.16 3.62
C VAL A 13 -10.94 0.07 3.89
N ILE A 14 -9.74 0.25 3.34
CA ILE A 14 -8.57 -0.58 3.62
C ILE A 14 -7.67 0.19 4.58
N VAL A 15 -7.28 -0.46 5.67
CA VAL A 15 -6.21 -0.01 6.56
C VAL A 15 -5.05 -0.98 6.38
N SER A 16 -3.98 -0.54 5.73
CA SER A 16 -2.83 -1.38 5.45
C SER A 16 -1.57 -0.90 6.15
N LEU A 17 -0.69 -1.84 6.45
CA LEU A 17 0.63 -1.53 7.00
C LEU A 17 1.71 -2.21 6.16
N ASP A 18 2.80 -1.48 5.91
CA ASP A 18 4.05 -2.05 5.45
C ASP A 18 4.78 -2.54 6.70
N VAL A 19 4.80 -3.87 6.86
CA VAL A 19 5.40 -4.54 8.02
C VAL A 19 6.80 -4.98 7.62
N GLU A 20 7.78 -4.24 8.12
CA GLU A 20 9.13 -4.25 7.58
C GLU A 20 10.19 -4.12 8.66
N GLU A 21 11.44 -4.31 8.29
CA GLU A 21 12.60 -4.16 9.16
C GLU A 21 12.82 -2.71 9.61
N GLU A 22 13.44 -2.56 10.78
CA GLU A 22 13.84 -1.27 11.36
C GLU A 22 15.00 -0.63 10.59
N GLY A 23 15.09 0.71 10.63
CA GLY A 23 16.23 1.48 10.12
C GLY A 23 16.04 2.08 8.73
N LEU A 24 14.99 1.73 8.01
CA LEU A 24 14.75 2.22 6.63
C LEU A 24 14.59 3.75 6.58
N PHE A 25 13.90 4.33 7.55
CA PHE A 25 13.71 5.79 7.64
C PHE A 25 14.99 6.57 7.98
N SER A 26 16.03 5.90 8.45
CA SER A 26 17.37 6.49 8.60
C SER A 26 18.28 6.23 7.38
N GLY A 27 17.72 5.72 6.28
CA GLY A 27 18.46 5.40 5.05
C GLY A 27 19.28 4.10 5.14
N ARG A 28 19.08 3.28 6.16
CA ARG A 28 19.80 2.02 6.34
C ARG A 28 19.09 0.87 5.62
N TYR A 29 19.63 0.45 4.52
CA TYR A 29 19.13 -0.67 3.71
C TYR A 29 20.03 -1.89 3.92
N ALA A 30 19.93 -2.54 5.07
CA ALA A 30 20.74 -3.71 5.36
C ALA A 30 20.12 -4.99 4.79
N ALA A 31 20.97 -5.89 4.29
CA ALA A 31 20.52 -7.18 3.77
C ALA A 31 20.20 -8.18 4.89
N THR A 32 20.88 -8.05 6.03
CA THR A 32 20.76 -8.92 7.21
C THR A 32 20.96 -8.12 8.50
N GLY A 33 20.62 -8.72 9.63
CA GLY A 33 20.84 -8.13 10.96
C GLY A 33 19.90 -6.99 11.32
N CYS A 34 18.77 -6.86 10.63
CA CYS A 34 17.77 -5.85 10.94
C CYS A 34 16.87 -6.31 12.09
N GLY A 35 16.51 -5.38 12.98
CA GLY A 35 15.47 -5.60 13.99
C GLY A 35 14.07 -5.56 13.39
N VAL A 36 13.12 -6.21 14.07
CA VAL A 36 11.69 -6.20 13.74
C VAL A 36 10.81 -6.04 15.00
N ARG A 37 11.34 -5.33 16.02
CA ARG A 37 10.63 -5.09 17.31
C ARG A 37 9.32 -4.31 17.11
N ASN A 38 9.26 -3.49 16.09
CA ASN A 38 8.07 -2.76 15.64
C ASN A 38 6.87 -3.68 15.38
N VAL A 39 7.08 -4.95 15.01
CA VAL A 39 6.00 -5.90 14.72
C VAL A 39 5.18 -6.23 15.98
N ALA A 40 5.79 -6.26 17.15
CA ALA A 40 5.08 -6.49 18.40
C ALA A 40 4.01 -5.41 18.68
N LEU A 41 4.27 -4.17 18.26
CA LEU A 41 3.38 -3.02 18.47
C LEU A 41 2.14 -3.04 17.56
N LEU A 42 2.12 -3.89 16.53
CA LEU A 42 0.92 -4.07 15.70
C LEU A 42 -0.30 -4.53 16.51
N ARG A 43 -0.09 -5.20 17.64
CA ARG A 43 -1.17 -5.62 18.54
C ARG A 43 -1.98 -4.45 19.11
N GLU A 44 -1.36 -3.28 19.24
CA GLU A 44 -2.02 -2.06 19.70
C GLU A 44 -3.10 -1.58 18.72
N LEU A 45 -3.06 -2.05 17.47
CA LEU A 45 -4.04 -1.71 16.43
C LEU A 45 -5.29 -2.62 16.46
N ALA A 46 -5.33 -3.66 17.30
CA ALA A 46 -6.49 -4.57 17.40
C ALA A 46 -7.84 -3.86 17.61
N PRO A 47 -7.93 -2.76 18.39
CA PRO A 47 -9.19 -2.02 18.54
C PRO A 47 -9.75 -1.45 17.23
N LEU A 48 -8.92 -1.18 16.22
CA LEU A 48 -9.39 -0.74 14.90
C LEU A 48 -10.31 -1.77 14.24
N THR A 49 -10.01 -3.05 14.46
CA THR A 49 -10.88 -4.15 13.97
C THR A 49 -11.99 -4.46 14.97
N GLN A 50 -11.63 -4.65 16.24
CA GLN A 50 -12.54 -5.13 17.27
C GLN A 50 -13.67 -4.14 17.54
N GLU A 51 -13.37 -2.87 17.66
CA GLU A 51 -14.33 -1.83 18.06
C GLU A 51 -14.92 -1.11 16.83
N LEU A 52 -14.10 -0.88 15.80
CA LEU A 52 -14.48 -0.06 14.66
C LEU A 52 -14.81 -0.87 13.39
N GLY A 53 -14.44 -2.14 13.33
CA GLY A 53 -14.75 -3.01 12.19
C GLY A 53 -13.86 -2.81 10.96
N PHE A 54 -12.62 -2.31 11.14
CA PHE A 54 -11.64 -2.14 10.08
C PHE A 54 -10.52 -3.19 10.18
N PRO A 55 -10.65 -4.34 9.48
CA PRO A 55 -9.59 -5.36 9.46
C PRO A 55 -8.33 -4.82 8.80
N LEU A 56 -7.16 -5.29 9.25
CA LEU A 56 -5.87 -4.83 8.75
C LEU A 56 -5.42 -5.68 7.55
N THR A 57 -4.73 -5.06 6.60
CA THR A 57 -3.89 -5.76 5.61
C THR A 57 -2.43 -5.51 5.95
N LEU A 58 -1.69 -6.56 6.26
CA LEU A 58 -0.30 -6.52 6.67
C LEU A 58 0.60 -6.97 5.52
N PHE A 59 1.19 -6.02 4.81
CA PHE A 59 2.18 -6.28 3.76
C PHE A 59 3.52 -6.57 4.42
N CYS A 60 3.89 -7.84 4.56
CA CYS A 60 5.01 -8.29 5.35
C CYS A 60 6.26 -8.55 4.49
N ALA A 61 7.41 -8.00 4.91
CA ALA A 61 8.70 -8.26 4.31
C ALA A 61 9.22 -9.67 4.67
N HIS A 62 10.16 -10.19 3.87
CA HIS A 62 10.79 -11.49 4.12
C HIS A 62 11.45 -11.57 5.51
N THR A 63 12.12 -10.51 5.94
CA THR A 63 12.77 -10.38 7.26
C THR A 63 11.80 -10.61 8.41
N VAL A 64 10.54 -10.20 8.25
CA VAL A 64 9.47 -10.40 9.23
C VAL A 64 9.02 -11.86 9.28
N PHE A 65 8.84 -12.50 8.12
CA PHE A 65 8.52 -13.94 8.08
C PHE A 65 9.66 -14.82 8.61
N ALA A 66 10.90 -14.42 8.40
CA ALA A 66 12.08 -15.14 8.90
C ALA A 66 12.28 -14.98 10.41
N SER A 67 11.65 -13.98 11.05
CA SER A 67 11.82 -13.70 12.48
C SER A 67 10.90 -14.60 13.32
N ALA A 68 11.47 -15.44 14.18
CA ALA A 68 10.75 -16.21 15.16
C ALA A 68 10.00 -15.33 16.19
N GLU A 69 10.52 -14.12 16.46
CA GLU A 69 9.93 -13.15 17.38
C GLU A 69 8.69 -12.46 16.75
N ALA A 70 8.74 -12.13 15.47
CA ALA A 70 7.65 -11.41 14.79
C ALA A 70 6.43 -12.30 14.49
N ARG A 71 6.66 -13.59 14.13
CA ARG A 71 5.60 -14.51 13.69
C ARG A 71 4.42 -14.66 14.66
N PRO A 72 4.59 -14.78 16.00
CA PRO A 72 3.48 -14.89 16.94
C PRO A 72 2.55 -13.65 16.94
N HIS A 73 3.08 -12.46 16.68
CA HIS A 73 2.28 -11.24 16.63
C HIS A 73 1.42 -11.18 15.36
N LEU A 74 1.99 -11.58 14.22
CA LEU A 74 1.23 -11.69 12.97
C LEU A 74 0.15 -12.77 13.06
N ALA A 75 0.48 -13.94 13.59
CA ALA A 75 -0.46 -15.03 13.77
C ALA A 75 -1.64 -14.61 14.67
N TRP A 76 -1.35 -13.91 15.76
CA TRP A 76 -2.39 -13.41 16.67
C TRP A 76 -3.35 -12.45 15.99
N LEU A 77 -2.87 -11.49 15.17
CA LEU A 77 -3.73 -10.57 14.42
C LEU A 77 -4.55 -11.28 13.36
N ARG A 78 -3.94 -12.24 12.64
CA ARG A 78 -4.63 -13.04 11.64
C ARG A 78 -5.76 -13.86 12.28
N ASP A 79 -5.44 -14.61 13.34
CA ASP A 79 -6.31 -15.64 13.91
C ASP A 79 -7.45 -15.05 14.75
N HIS A 80 -7.23 -13.91 15.41
CA HIS A 80 -8.22 -13.30 16.30
C HIS A 80 -8.95 -12.09 15.69
N TYR A 81 -8.34 -11.42 14.72
CA TYR A 81 -8.89 -10.18 14.15
C TYR A 81 -9.04 -10.23 12.62
N GLY A 82 -8.80 -11.37 12.00
CA GLY A 82 -8.98 -11.53 10.56
C GLY A 82 -8.06 -10.64 9.73
N ALA A 83 -6.89 -10.26 10.26
CA ALA A 83 -5.91 -9.50 9.50
C ALA A 83 -5.41 -10.33 8.31
N GLU A 84 -5.35 -9.73 7.14
CA GLU A 84 -4.73 -10.32 5.97
C GLU A 84 -3.22 -10.23 6.08
N ILE A 85 -2.54 -11.35 5.78
CA ILE A 85 -1.09 -11.42 5.60
C ILE A 85 -0.80 -11.36 4.11
N ALA A 86 -0.08 -10.32 3.69
CA ALA A 86 0.22 -10.00 2.30
C ALA A 86 1.74 -9.85 2.08
N ALA A 87 2.18 -9.82 0.84
CA ALA A 87 3.60 -9.79 0.50
C ALA A 87 4.12 -8.35 0.34
N HIS A 88 5.29 -8.05 0.93
CA HIS A 88 6.04 -6.80 0.77
C HIS A 88 7.48 -7.09 0.33
N LEU A 89 7.81 -6.76 -0.91
CA LEU A 89 9.14 -7.11 -1.42
C LEU A 89 10.15 -6.00 -1.17
N HIS A 90 11.08 -6.29 -0.26
CA HIS A 90 12.37 -5.61 -0.14
C HIS A 90 13.43 -6.45 -0.82
N HIS A 91 13.72 -6.16 -2.08
CA HIS A 91 14.62 -7.00 -2.87
C HIS A 91 16.07 -7.03 -2.32
N TRP A 92 16.49 -6.04 -1.53
CA TRP A 92 17.82 -5.97 -0.91
C TRP A 92 17.98 -6.88 0.31
N SER A 93 16.90 -7.19 1.02
CA SER A 93 16.87 -8.05 2.20
C SER A 93 16.19 -9.40 1.97
N THR A 94 15.70 -9.67 0.76
CA THR A 94 15.06 -10.94 0.39
C THR A 94 16.03 -11.84 -0.36
N PRO A 95 16.32 -13.08 0.09
CA PRO A 95 17.17 -14.03 -0.62
C PRO A 95 16.65 -14.41 -2.03
N PRO A 96 17.55 -14.79 -2.97
CA PRO A 96 19.00 -14.87 -2.83
C PRO A 96 19.63 -13.48 -2.73
N LEU A 97 20.46 -13.28 -1.72
CA LEU A 97 21.16 -12.02 -1.52
C LEU A 97 22.31 -11.87 -2.53
N SER A 98 22.62 -10.65 -2.92
CA SER A 98 23.81 -10.35 -3.71
C SER A 98 25.06 -10.57 -2.86
N GLU A 99 26.13 -11.08 -3.46
CA GLU A 99 27.42 -11.19 -2.79
C GLU A 99 28.01 -9.80 -2.54
N GLY A 100 28.56 -9.60 -1.36
CA GLY A 100 29.18 -8.36 -0.92
C GLY A 100 28.26 -7.41 -0.12
N PRO A 101 28.83 -6.39 0.53
CA PRO A 101 28.07 -5.38 1.24
C PRO A 101 27.21 -4.59 0.25
N LEU A 102 25.99 -4.23 0.68
CA LEU A 102 25.23 -3.21 -0.05
C LEU A 102 26.08 -1.94 -0.07
N ALA A 103 26.19 -1.31 -1.25
CA ALA A 103 26.83 -0.02 -1.36
C ALA A 103 26.16 0.97 -0.41
N ASP A 104 26.93 1.92 0.13
CA ASP A 104 26.37 3.01 0.91
C ASP A 104 25.32 3.74 0.08
N GLY A 105 24.09 3.78 0.58
CA GLY A 105 22.98 4.46 -0.09
C GLY A 105 21.78 3.56 -0.41
N PRO A 106 20.80 4.10 -1.13
CA PRO A 106 19.59 3.37 -1.46
C PRO A 106 19.89 2.20 -2.42
N PRO A 107 19.19 1.06 -2.26
CA PRO A 107 19.37 -0.09 -3.15
C PRO A 107 19.02 0.27 -4.61
N PRO A 108 19.53 -0.48 -5.59
CA PRO A 108 19.22 -0.25 -7.00
C PRO A 108 17.73 -0.31 -7.25
N ARG A 109 17.28 0.24 -8.37
CA ARG A 109 15.88 0.20 -8.79
C ARG A 109 15.45 -1.24 -9.08
N THR A 110 14.24 -1.60 -8.69
CA THR A 110 13.71 -2.96 -8.86
C THR A 110 13.69 -3.39 -10.34
N ASP A 111 13.38 -2.48 -11.26
CA ASP A 111 13.33 -2.75 -12.69
C ASP A 111 14.70 -2.85 -13.38
N THR A 112 15.78 -2.49 -12.69
CA THR A 112 17.16 -2.67 -13.18
C THR A 112 17.77 -4.01 -12.78
N LEU A 113 17.11 -4.75 -11.90
CA LEU A 113 17.56 -6.09 -11.52
C LEU A 113 17.37 -7.10 -12.65
N PRO A 114 18.28 -8.07 -12.79
CA PRO A 114 18.04 -9.20 -13.70
C PRO A 114 16.70 -9.89 -13.36
N ARG A 115 15.84 -10.09 -14.35
CA ARG A 115 14.51 -10.71 -14.15
C ARG A 115 14.54 -12.06 -13.41
N PRO A 116 15.51 -12.97 -13.70
CA PRO A 116 15.60 -14.22 -12.95
C PRO A 116 15.87 -14.00 -11.47
N LEU A 117 16.72 -13.02 -11.11
CA LEU A 117 17.01 -12.69 -9.72
C LEU A 117 15.78 -12.10 -9.00
N LEU A 118 15.11 -11.17 -9.65
CA LEU A 118 13.88 -10.57 -9.10
C LEU A 118 12.80 -11.63 -8.88
N ARG A 119 12.64 -12.55 -9.86
CA ARG A 119 11.70 -13.67 -9.74
C ARG A 119 12.06 -14.59 -8.59
N ALA A 120 13.34 -14.94 -8.44
CA ALA A 120 13.81 -15.79 -7.35
C ALA A 120 13.53 -15.16 -5.97
N ARG A 121 13.77 -13.85 -5.83
CA ARG A 121 13.47 -13.10 -4.59
C ARG A 121 11.96 -13.05 -4.31
N LEU A 122 11.15 -12.75 -5.32
CA LEU A 122 9.69 -12.78 -5.18
C LEU A 122 9.21 -14.17 -4.76
N HIS A 123 9.70 -15.22 -5.40
CA HIS A 123 9.36 -16.59 -5.04
C HIS A 123 9.74 -16.93 -3.59
N THR A 124 10.94 -16.53 -3.14
CA THR A 124 11.39 -16.73 -1.74
C THR A 124 10.47 -16.03 -0.75
N LEU A 125 10.08 -14.78 -1.02
CA LEU A 125 9.13 -14.04 -0.19
C LEU A 125 7.78 -14.75 -0.11
N LEU A 126 7.22 -15.13 -1.27
CA LEU A 126 5.91 -15.78 -1.34
C LEU A 126 5.92 -17.16 -0.68
N GLN A 127 7.03 -17.90 -0.79
CA GLN A 127 7.20 -19.19 -0.11
C GLN A 127 7.25 -18.99 1.42
N ALA A 128 8.03 -18.02 1.91
CA ALA A 128 8.09 -17.72 3.35
C ALA A 128 6.71 -17.34 3.93
N GLY A 129 5.93 -16.56 3.19
CA GLY A 129 4.56 -16.25 3.58
C GLY A 129 3.61 -17.44 3.53
N ARG A 130 3.73 -18.30 2.52
CA ARG A 130 2.97 -19.56 2.42
C ARG A 130 3.29 -20.49 3.59
N ASP A 131 4.56 -20.65 3.93
CA ASP A 131 5.02 -21.48 5.06
C ASP A 131 4.53 -20.94 6.41
N PHE A 132 4.36 -19.61 6.49
CA PHE A 132 3.83 -18.96 7.68
C PHE A 132 2.33 -19.19 7.85
N GLN A 133 1.52 -19.04 6.79
CA GLN A 133 0.05 -19.05 6.92
C GLN A 133 -0.64 -20.30 6.38
N GLY A 134 0.08 -21.21 5.73
CA GLY A 134 -0.47 -22.44 5.13
C GLY A 134 -1.24 -22.22 3.81
N ALA A 135 -1.23 -20.99 3.26
CA ALA A 135 -1.93 -20.64 2.03
C ALA A 135 -1.11 -19.62 1.21
N PRO A 136 -1.30 -19.51 -0.12
CA PRO A 136 -0.62 -18.51 -0.94
C PRO A 136 -0.93 -17.09 -0.49
N LEU A 137 0.06 -16.19 -0.62
CA LEU A 137 -0.15 -14.75 -0.56
C LEU A 137 -0.65 -14.27 -1.93
N THR A 138 -1.73 -13.51 -1.95
CA THR A 138 -2.35 -13.05 -3.19
C THR A 138 -2.34 -11.53 -3.36
N SER A 139 -2.10 -10.80 -2.27
CA SER A 139 -1.94 -9.35 -2.27
C SER A 139 -0.47 -8.97 -2.10
N PHE A 140 -0.05 -7.92 -2.80
CA PHE A 140 1.35 -7.51 -2.92
C PHE A 140 1.51 -6.00 -2.82
N ARG A 141 2.63 -5.55 -2.23
CA ARG A 141 3.13 -4.18 -2.31
C ARG A 141 4.65 -4.20 -2.46
N MET A 142 5.16 -3.44 -3.42
CA MET A 142 6.61 -3.29 -3.62
C MET A 142 7.18 -2.28 -2.62
N GLY A 143 8.30 -2.61 -2.02
CA GLY A 143 9.06 -1.68 -1.19
C GLY A 143 9.45 -0.41 -1.94
N ARG A 144 9.50 0.71 -1.23
CA ARG A 144 9.79 2.04 -1.79
C ARG A 144 8.87 2.47 -2.94
N TRP A 145 7.71 1.86 -3.07
CA TRP A 145 6.78 2.08 -4.21
C TRP A 145 7.41 1.82 -5.58
N ASP A 146 8.53 1.05 -5.62
CA ASP A 146 9.38 0.89 -6.78
C ASP A 146 8.88 -0.19 -7.76
N CYS A 147 7.60 -0.11 -8.13
CA CYS A 147 6.95 -1.05 -9.04
C CYS A 147 6.49 -0.37 -10.33
N LYS A 148 7.29 -0.49 -11.40
CA LYS A 148 6.86 -0.09 -12.73
C LYS A 148 5.90 -1.11 -13.33
N ALA A 149 5.03 -0.64 -14.24
CA ALA A 149 4.03 -1.49 -14.90
C ALA A 149 4.65 -2.73 -15.59
N VAL A 150 5.89 -2.63 -16.06
CA VAL A 150 6.64 -3.74 -16.69
C VAL A 150 6.86 -4.93 -15.75
N LEU A 151 6.72 -4.76 -14.42
CA LEU A 151 6.87 -5.84 -13.44
C LEU A 151 5.56 -6.59 -13.17
N ARG A 152 4.42 -6.05 -13.54
CA ARG A 152 3.10 -6.64 -13.28
C ARG A 152 2.89 -8.04 -13.86
N PRO A 153 3.37 -8.35 -15.10
CA PRO A 153 3.30 -9.72 -15.62
C PRO A 153 4.04 -10.73 -14.76
N LEU A 154 5.15 -10.34 -14.13
CA LEU A 154 5.88 -11.20 -13.21
C LEU A 154 5.06 -11.46 -11.93
N LEU A 155 4.43 -10.42 -11.37
CA LEU A 155 3.57 -10.56 -10.21
C LEU A 155 2.40 -11.51 -10.49
N ALA A 156 1.72 -11.33 -11.61
CA ALA A 156 0.60 -12.19 -12.00
C ALA A 156 1.04 -13.65 -12.24
N ALA A 157 2.21 -13.87 -12.85
CA ALA A 157 2.76 -15.21 -13.07
C ALA A 157 3.10 -15.95 -11.76
N GLU A 158 3.41 -15.23 -10.69
CA GLU A 158 3.65 -15.80 -9.35
C GLU A 158 2.37 -15.88 -8.49
N GLY A 159 1.18 -15.65 -9.06
CA GLY A 159 -0.12 -15.83 -8.41
C GLY A 159 -0.62 -14.61 -7.62
N ILE A 160 0.02 -13.45 -7.77
CA ILE A 160 -0.49 -12.20 -7.19
C ILE A 160 -1.72 -11.74 -7.98
N THR A 161 -2.80 -11.47 -7.28
CA THR A 161 -4.08 -11.01 -7.87
C THR A 161 -4.42 -9.57 -7.52
N LEU A 162 -3.73 -8.98 -6.52
CA LEU A 162 -3.84 -7.57 -6.17
C LEU A 162 -2.46 -6.95 -5.96
N ASP A 163 -2.19 -5.82 -6.64
CA ASP A 163 -0.99 -4.99 -6.46
C ASP A 163 -1.37 -3.63 -5.86
N SER A 164 -0.82 -3.33 -4.68
CA SER A 164 -1.00 -2.06 -3.97
C SER A 164 0.24 -1.16 -4.02
N SER A 165 1.06 -1.26 -5.07
CA SER A 165 2.30 -0.50 -5.20
C SER A 165 2.12 0.88 -5.84
N VAL A 166 0.89 1.36 -6.00
CA VAL A 166 0.62 2.64 -6.67
C VAL A 166 0.29 3.72 -5.64
N CYS A 167 1.05 4.82 -5.70
CA CYS A 167 0.82 6.03 -4.92
C CYS A 167 0.52 7.19 -5.89
N PRO A 168 -0.75 7.55 -6.14
CA PRO A 168 -1.13 8.60 -7.08
C PRO A 168 -0.46 9.94 -6.77
N LEU A 169 -0.33 10.80 -7.76
CA LEU A 169 0.29 12.13 -7.65
C LEU A 169 1.76 12.13 -7.20
N ARG A 170 2.44 10.99 -7.31
CA ARG A 170 3.86 10.85 -6.96
C ARG A 170 4.70 10.46 -8.17
N VAL A 171 5.88 11.05 -8.22
CA VAL A 171 6.99 10.63 -9.09
C VAL A 171 8.16 10.29 -8.17
N PHE A 172 8.65 9.07 -8.25
CA PHE A 172 9.72 8.56 -7.39
C PHE A 172 11.08 8.63 -8.09
N ASP A 173 11.70 9.81 -8.11
CA ASP A 173 12.92 10.13 -8.85
C ASP A 173 12.81 10.04 -10.40
N HIS A 174 13.90 10.35 -11.11
CA HIS A 174 13.90 10.45 -12.58
C HIS A 174 13.78 9.10 -13.29
N ALA A 175 14.28 8.04 -12.67
CA ALA A 175 14.27 6.68 -13.22
C ALA A 175 13.16 5.83 -12.60
N GLY A 176 12.47 6.34 -11.58
CA GLY A 176 11.45 5.66 -10.82
C GLY A 176 10.10 5.52 -11.51
N PRO A 177 9.14 4.87 -10.84
CA PRO A 177 7.77 4.85 -11.29
C PRO A 177 7.16 6.26 -11.31
N ASP A 178 6.46 6.57 -12.40
CA ASP A 178 5.61 7.76 -12.48
C ASP A 178 4.16 7.35 -12.21
N HIS A 179 3.68 7.66 -11.02
CA HIS A 179 2.32 7.41 -10.59
C HIS A 179 1.46 8.69 -10.62
N PHE A 180 1.96 9.79 -11.16
CA PHE A 180 1.31 11.10 -11.06
C PHE A 180 -0.12 11.09 -11.60
N LEU A 181 -0.35 10.44 -12.73
CA LEU A 181 -1.66 10.32 -13.36
C LEU A 181 -2.38 9.01 -13.04
N ALA A 182 -1.94 8.29 -12.01
CA ALA A 182 -2.64 7.07 -11.62
C ALA A 182 -4.00 7.41 -10.97
N PRO A 183 -5.06 6.62 -11.22
CA PRO A 183 -6.33 6.76 -10.52
C PRO A 183 -6.18 6.59 -9.01
N ALA A 184 -7.08 7.20 -8.24
CA ALA A 184 -7.14 7.00 -6.79
C ALA A 184 -8.01 5.78 -6.39
N ASP A 185 -8.96 5.40 -7.23
CA ASP A 185 -9.76 4.18 -7.07
C ASP A 185 -9.09 2.98 -7.74
N PRO A 186 -9.40 1.75 -7.32
CA PRO A 186 -8.89 0.54 -7.94
C PRO A 186 -9.28 0.41 -9.42
N TYR A 187 -8.39 -0.23 -10.18
CA TYR A 187 -8.59 -0.51 -11.60
C TYR A 187 -7.90 -1.82 -11.99
N TRP A 188 -8.39 -2.46 -13.06
CA TRP A 188 -7.74 -3.63 -13.61
C TRP A 188 -6.49 -3.24 -14.41
N ALA A 189 -5.37 -3.92 -14.15
CA ALA A 189 -4.21 -3.81 -15.02
C ALA A 189 -4.57 -4.33 -16.42
N GLU A 190 -3.97 -3.73 -17.45
CA GLU A 190 -4.08 -4.31 -18.79
C GLU A 190 -3.61 -5.77 -18.78
N PRO A 191 -4.35 -6.68 -19.46
CA PRO A 191 -3.96 -8.07 -19.51
C PRO A 191 -2.54 -8.16 -20.09
N ALA A 192 -1.64 -8.81 -19.36
CA ALA A 192 -0.35 -9.14 -19.91
C ALA A 192 -0.59 -10.17 -21.03
N THR A 193 -0.22 -9.83 -22.27
CA THR A 193 -0.10 -10.80 -23.34
C THR A 193 1.12 -11.66 -23.04
N THR A 194 0.89 -12.87 -22.55
CA THR A 194 1.94 -13.89 -22.47
C THR A 194 2.00 -14.65 -23.81
N PRO A 195 3.13 -15.29 -24.16
CA PRO A 195 3.20 -16.15 -25.33
C PRO A 195 2.12 -17.24 -25.36
N ASP A 196 1.57 -17.60 -24.20
CA ASP A 196 0.57 -18.65 -24.00
C ASP A 196 -0.88 -18.12 -23.93
N GLY A 197 -1.12 -16.85 -24.22
CA GLY A 197 -2.45 -16.23 -24.21
C GLY A 197 -2.65 -15.19 -23.09
N PRO A 198 -3.87 -14.63 -22.97
CA PRO A 198 -4.17 -13.67 -21.90
C PRO A 198 -4.04 -14.33 -20.53
N ALA A 199 -3.35 -13.66 -19.60
CA ALA A 199 -3.24 -14.11 -18.21
C ALA A 199 -4.64 -14.37 -17.63
N ARG A 200 -4.85 -15.56 -17.08
CA ARG A 200 -6.17 -16.06 -16.62
C ARG A 200 -6.80 -15.23 -15.52
N ASP A 201 -6.00 -14.46 -14.76
CA ASP A 201 -6.50 -13.59 -13.69
C ASP A 201 -5.99 -12.16 -13.85
N ALA A 202 -6.91 -11.25 -14.15
CA ALA A 202 -6.58 -9.84 -14.23
C ALA A 202 -6.07 -9.35 -12.85
N LEU A 203 -4.90 -8.72 -12.84
CA LEU A 203 -4.31 -8.12 -11.66
C LEU A 203 -5.10 -6.85 -11.30
N LEU A 204 -5.70 -6.82 -10.11
CA LEU A 204 -6.32 -5.61 -9.58
C LEU A 204 -5.23 -4.69 -9.04
N ILE A 205 -5.17 -3.46 -9.52
CA ILE A 205 -4.34 -2.41 -8.92
C ILE A 205 -5.19 -1.68 -7.89
N SER A 206 -4.74 -1.68 -6.64
CA SER A 206 -5.38 -0.97 -5.53
C SER A 206 -4.46 0.14 -5.01
N PRO A 207 -4.54 1.35 -5.59
CA PRO A 207 -3.73 2.47 -5.14
C PRO A 207 -4.04 2.84 -3.70
N ILE A 208 -3.06 3.45 -3.00
CA ILE A 208 -3.40 4.21 -1.81
C ILE A 208 -4.22 5.45 -2.20
N THR A 209 -5.09 5.91 -1.30
CA THR A 209 -5.91 7.08 -1.62
C THR A 209 -5.07 8.34 -1.49
N GLN A 210 -4.82 8.97 -2.63
CA GLN A 210 -4.26 10.30 -2.74
C GLN A 210 -4.92 11.00 -3.93
N ILE A 211 -5.53 12.18 -3.69
CA ILE A 211 -6.32 12.91 -4.68
C ILE A 211 -5.88 14.36 -4.77
N PRO A 212 -5.93 15.00 -5.95
CA PRO A 212 -5.59 16.40 -6.06
C PRO A 212 -6.71 17.28 -5.47
N ILE A 213 -6.33 18.36 -4.83
CA ILE A 213 -7.28 19.40 -4.39
C ILE A 213 -8.05 19.93 -5.60
N LEU A 214 -7.33 20.26 -6.67
CA LEU A 214 -7.88 20.74 -7.94
C LEU A 214 -7.35 19.88 -9.11
N ARG A 215 -8.23 19.12 -9.76
CA ARG A 215 -7.88 18.30 -10.94
C ARG A 215 -7.24 19.09 -12.08
N PRO A 216 -7.75 20.28 -12.49
CA PRO A 216 -7.11 21.08 -13.54
C PRO A 216 -5.69 21.50 -13.19
N LEU A 217 -5.45 21.87 -11.92
CA LEU A 217 -4.12 22.26 -11.46
C LEU A 217 -3.12 21.09 -11.53
N ALA A 218 -3.54 19.90 -11.11
CA ALA A 218 -2.69 18.71 -11.21
C ALA A 218 -2.34 18.38 -12.67
N ARG A 219 -3.33 18.47 -13.58
CA ARG A 219 -3.11 18.26 -15.01
C ARG A 219 -2.17 19.31 -15.62
N LEU A 220 -2.34 20.57 -15.29
CA LEU A 220 -1.46 21.66 -15.73
C LEU A 220 -0.03 21.45 -15.18
N TRP A 221 0.10 21.10 -13.90
CA TRP A 221 1.40 20.80 -13.29
C TRP A 221 2.12 19.67 -14.00
N HIS A 222 1.40 18.58 -14.28
CA HIS A 222 1.95 17.45 -15.03
C HIS A 222 2.39 17.88 -16.45
N TRP A 223 1.56 18.64 -17.15
CA TRP A 223 1.86 19.13 -18.50
C TRP A 223 3.11 20.02 -18.53
N LEU A 224 3.23 20.97 -17.59
CA LEU A 224 4.40 21.84 -17.45
C LEU A 224 5.69 21.09 -17.11
N GLY A 225 5.58 19.94 -16.45
CA GLY A 225 6.70 19.09 -16.06
C GLY A 225 7.14 18.08 -17.11
N ARG A 226 6.43 17.92 -18.23
CA ARG A 226 6.80 16.98 -19.28
C ARG A 226 8.21 17.29 -19.83
N GLY A 227 9.03 16.25 -19.95
CA GLY A 227 10.40 16.36 -20.47
C GLY A 227 11.44 16.97 -19.52
N LYS A 228 11.06 17.30 -18.28
CA LYS A 228 12.02 17.76 -17.26
C LYS A 228 12.32 16.59 -16.30
N ALA A 229 13.60 16.49 -15.91
CA ALA A 229 13.99 15.66 -14.80
C ALA A 229 13.22 16.09 -13.53
N ARG A 230 12.29 15.24 -13.04
CA ARG A 230 11.30 15.64 -12.05
C ARG A 230 11.50 14.89 -10.74
N THR A 231 11.84 15.61 -9.67
CA THR A 231 11.43 15.25 -8.33
C THR A 231 10.10 15.95 -8.08
N ASP A 232 9.02 15.23 -7.89
CA ASP A 232 7.72 15.85 -7.78
C ASP A 232 7.33 16.05 -6.31
N ASN A 233 7.18 17.31 -5.93
CA ASN A 233 6.70 17.71 -4.62
C ASN A 233 5.22 18.13 -4.61
N PHE A 234 4.48 17.94 -5.71
CA PHE A 234 3.05 18.29 -5.82
C PHE A 234 2.21 17.69 -4.69
N HIS A 235 2.54 16.48 -4.28
CA HIS A 235 1.83 15.77 -3.23
C HIS A 235 1.88 16.46 -1.85
N PHE A 236 2.85 17.33 -1.58
CA PHE A 236 2.94 18.07 -0.32
C PHE A 236 1.94 19.24 -0.21
N TRP A 237 1.60 19.87 -1.33
CA TRP A 237 0.78 21.07 -1.33
C TRP A 237 -0.48 21.00 -2.19
N GLY A 238 -0.49 20.16 -3.19
CA GLY A 238 -1.59 20.04 -4.16
C GLY A 238 -2.48 18.81 -3.99
N ALA A 239 -2.16 17.93 -3.03
CA ALA A 239 -2.87 16.66 -2.81
C ALA A 239 -3.44 16.55 -1.40
N LEU A 240 -4.51 15.75 -1.27
CA LEU A 240 -5.09 15.28 -0.01
C LEU A 240 -4.95 13.76 0.08
N SER A 241 -4.69 13.27 1.27
CA SER A 241 -4.67 11.83 1.56
C SER A 241 -5.26 11.58 2.96
N PRO A 242 -5.88 10.42 3.21
CA PRO A 242 -6.32 10.02 4.55
C PRO A 242 -5.17 9.48 5.42
N ASN A 243 -3.91 9.58 4.96
CA ASN A 243 -2.76 9.08 5.69
C ASN A 243 -2.51 9.92 6.95
N PRO A 244 -2.55 9.30 8.17
CA PRO A 244 -2.44 10.04 9.44
C PRO A 244 -1.03 10.54 9.73
N VAL A 245 0.00 9.98 9.06
CA VAL A 245 1.39 10.44 9.20
C VAL A 245 1.60 11.75 8.43
N TRP A 246 1.00 11.85 7.24
CA TRP A 246 1.21 12.99 6.35
C TRP A 246 0.34 14.20 6.66
N HIS A 247 -0.87 13.96 7.22
CA HIS A 247 -1.89 14.99 7.32
C HIS A 247 -2.52 15.09 8.71
N ALA A 248 -2.97 16.31 9.04
CA ALA A 248 -3.83 16.55 10.18
C ALA A 248 -5.26 16.02 9.93
N ALA A 249 -5.98 15.69 10.98
CA ALA A 249 -7.32 15.12 10.91
C ALA A 249 -8.33 15.94 10.05
N PRO A 250 -8.36 17.29 10.05
CA PRO A 250 -9.23 18.05 9.16
C PRO A 250 -8.94 17.81 7.67
N VAL A 251 -7.66 17.69 7.28
CA VAL A 251 -7.24 17.41 5.90
C VAL A 251 -7.65 16.00 5.49
N MET A 252 -7.46 15.01 6.36
CA MET A 252 -7.91 13.63 6.15
C MET A 252 -9.43 13.57 5.93
N ARG A 253 -10.22 14.26 6.76
CA ARG A 253 -11.69 14.38 6.62
C ARG A 253 -12.08 15.09 5.32
N GLY A 254 -11.34 16.14 4.93
CA GLY A 254 -11.50 16.83 3.65
C GLY A 254 -11.26 15.91 2.46
N CYS A 255 -10.22 15.08 2.53
CA CYS A 255 -9.93 14.06 1.52
C CYS A 255 -11.13 13.11 1.32
N VAL A 256 -11.67 12.55 2.42
CA VAL A 256 -12.83 11.63 2.35
C VAL A 256 -14.04 12.30 1.70
N ARG A 257 -14.37 13.53 2.11
CA ARG A 257 -15.52 14.25 1.56
C ARG A 257 -15.35 14.50 0.07
N LEU A 258 -14.19 14.99 -0.35
CA LEU A 258 -13.89 15.30 -1.74
C LEU A 258 -13.83 14.04 -2.60
N HIS A 259 -13.18 12.96 -2.11
CA HIS A 259 -13.08 11.68 -2.80
C HIS A 259 -14.47 11.09 -3.05
N ALA A 260 -15.30 11.02 -2.02
CA ALA A 260 -16.66 10.50 -2.15
C ALA A 260 -17.56 11.39 -3.01
N TRP A 261 -17.45 12.71 -2.92
CA TRP A 261 -18.18 13.63 -3.80
C TRP A 261 -17.81 13.43 -5.28
N ARG A 262 -16.56 13.04 -5.55
CA ARG A 262 -16.08 12.69 -6.89
C ARG A 262 -16.43 11.27 -7.36
N GLY A 263 -17.19 10.53 -6.57
CA GLY A 263 -17.59 9.15 -6.88
C GLY A 263 -16.59 8.08 -6.46
N GLY A 264 -15.61 8.45 -5.62
CA GLY A 264 -14.62 7.49 -5.08
C GLY A 264 -15.30 6.40 -4.25
N ARG A 265 -14.88 5.15 -4.45
CA ARG A 265 -15.50 3.94 -3.89
C ARG A 265 -14.63 3.22 -2.87
N VAL A 266 -13.32 3.46 -2.91
CA VAL A 266 -12.34 2.84 -2.02
C VAL A 266 -11.49 3.90 -1.34
N LEU A 267 -11.39 3.82 -0.03
CA LEU A 267 -10.45 4.61 0.78
C LEU A 267 -9.36 3.68 1.26
N HIS A 268 -8.12 3.89 0.82
CA HIS A 268 -6.98 3.06 1.19
C HIS A 268 -5.97 3.90 1.96
N LEU A 269 -5.92 3.67 3.28
CA LEU A 269 -4.93 4.25 4.20
C LEU A 269 -3.74 3.30 4.32
N PHE A 270 -2.57 3.85 4.57
CA PHE A 270 -1.42 3.03 4.92
C PHE A 270 -0.54 3.70 5.98
N LEU A 271 0.21 2.86 6.69
CA LEU A 271 1.27 3.23 7.62
C LEU A 271 2.42 2.22 7.46
N HIS A 272 3.56 2.52 8.08
CA HIS A 272 4.62 1.53 8.26
C HIS A 272 4.64 1.05 9.72
N SER A 273 4.98 -0.20 9.94
CA SER A 273 5.14 -0.73 11.30
C SER A 273 6.18 0.03 12.11
N SER A 274 7.21 0.58 11.46
CA SER A 274 8.21 1.45 12.07
C SER A 274 7.64 2.75 12.64
N GLU A 275 6.49 3.21 12.16
CA GLU A 275 5.81 4.42 12.66
C GLU A 275 5.04 4.16 13.97
N LEU A 276 4.97 2.91 14.44
CA LEU A 276 4.48 2.56 15.77
C LEU A 276 5.60 2.54 16.81
N LEU A 277 6.86 2.40 16.39
CA LEU A 277 8.01 2.30 17.27
C LEU A 277 8.64 3.68 17.50
N PRO A 278 8.63 4.20 18.74
CA PRO A 278 9.24 5.48 19.08
C PRO A 278 10.71 5.54 18.64
N GLY A 279 11.08 6.60 17.93
CA GLY A 279 12.44 6.83 17.42
C GLY A 279 12.80 6.07 16.14
N ALA A 280 11.96 5.18 15.63
CA ALA A 280 12.25 4.42 14.40
C ALA A 280 11.88 5.18 13.11
N SER A 281 11.09 6.23 13.22
CA SER A 281 10.71 7.11 12.10
C SER A 281 10.87 8.58 12.51
N PRO A 282 11.31 9.47 11.60
CA PRO A 282 11.39 10.91 11.89
C PRO A 282 10.03 11.53 12.23
N ASN A 283 8.91 10.89 11.79
CA ASN A 283 7.56 11.33 12.08
C ASN A 283 7.08 10.93 13.49
N VAL A 284 7.77 9.99 14.14
CA VAL A 284 7.44 9.45 15.46
C VAL A 284 8.72 9.39 16.32
N PRO A 285 9.21 10.54 16.77
CA PRO A 285 10.47 10.63 17.51
C PRO A 285 10.41 10.03 18.91
N ASP A 286 9.22 9.94 19.51
CA ASP A 286 9.03 9.50 20.90
C ASP A 286 7.66 8.81 21.12
N THR A 287 7.46 8.33 22.34
CA THR A 287 6.22 7.65 22.76
C THR A 287 4.98 8.55 22.69
N ALA A 288 5.14 9.84 22.95
CA ALA A 288 4.03 10.78 22.87
C ALA A 288 3.55 10.94 21.42
N ALA A 289 4.48 11.02 20.47
CA ALA A 289 4.19 11.06 19.04
C ALA A 289 3.54 9.77 18.53
N ALA A 290 4.00 8.59 18.99
CA ALA A 290 3.39 7.31 18.67
C ALA A 290 1.93 7.23 19.18
N THR A 291 1.71 7.62 20.43
CA THR A 291 0.37 7.68 21.02
C THR A 291 -0.54 8.66 20.27
N ALA A 292 -0.03 9.82 19.91
CA ALA A 292 -0.79 10.83 19.15
C ALA A 292 -1.15 10.33 17.74
N LEU A 293 -0.25 9.62 17.08
CA LEU A 293 -0.51 9.01 15.78
C LEU A 293 -1.61 7.94 15.87
N TYR A 294 -1.52 7.04 16.86
CA TYR A 294 -2.54 6.02 17.08
C TYR A 294 -3.91 6.67 17.34
N ARG A 295 -3.99 7.63 18.27
CA ARG A 295 -5.24 8.35 18.57
C ARG A 295 -5.81 9.03 17.33
N LYS A 296 -4.98 9.71 16.56
CA LYS A 296 -5.40 10.35 15.31
C LYS A 296 -6.01 9.35 14.34
N LEU A 297 -5.39 8.18 14.16
CA LEU A 297 -5.91 7.11 13.31
C LEU A 297 -7.24 6.58 13.85
N TYR A 298 -7.31 6.25 15.14
CA TYR A 298 -8.51 5.73 15.78
C TYR A 298 -9.67 6.73 15.67
N ASP A 299 -9.47 7.98 16.08
CA ASP A 299 -10.49 9.03 16.05
C ASP A 299 -10.96 9.34 14.63
N PHE A 300 -10.05 9.25 13.65
CA PHE A 300 -10.41 9.42 12.25
C PHE A 300 -11.31 8.28 11.74
N LEU A 301 -10.99 7.03 12.05
CA LEU A 301 -11.79 5.87 11.64
C LEU A 301 -13.14 5.82 12.36
N ALA A 302 -13.19 6.19 13.65
CA ALA A 302 -14.43 6.34 14.41
C ALA A 302 -15.33 7.41 13.76
N TRP A 303 -14.80 8.60 13.49
CA TRP A 303 -15.51 9.65 12.77
C TRP A 303 -15.99 9.19 11.38
N LEU A 304 -15.16 8.44 10.65
CA LEU A 304 -15.52 7.97 9.32
C LEU A 304 -16.74 7.04 9.36
N ARG A 305 -16.76 6.12 10.31
CA ARG A 305 -17.88 5.18 10.54
C ARG A 305 -19.17 5.89 10.91
N GLU A 306 -19.10 6.97 11.69
CA GLU A 306 -20.27 7.76 12.08
C GLU A 306 -20.77 8.68 10.96
N SER A 307 -19.87 9.19 10.14
CA SER A 307 -20.18 10.22 9.14
C SER A 307 -20.85 9.72 7.89
N ARG A 308 -20.73 8.41 7.57
CA ARG A 308 -21.25 7.80 6.33
C ARG A 308 -21.26 6.28 6.37
N PRO A 309 -22.04 5.62 5.48
CA PRO A 309 -21.93 4.18 5.31
C PRO A 309 -20.53 3.79 4.82
N VAL A 310 -19.82 2.98 5.61
CA VAL A 310 -18.50 2.44 5.27
C VAL A 310 -18.46 0.95 5.58
N ARG A 311 -17.55 0.24 4.92
CA ARG A 311 -17.24 -1.15 5.21
C ARG A 311 -15.72 -1.32 5.22
N GLY A 312 -15.18 -1.72 6.37
CA GLY A 312 -13.79 -2.16 6.49
C GLY A 312 -13.58 -3.46 5.69
N VAL A 313 -12.56 -3.49 4.86
CA VAL A 313 -12.19 -4.67 4.08
C VAL A 313 -10.68 -4.83 4.03
N THR A 314 -10.21 -6.06 3.92
CA THR A 314 -8.80 -6.32 3.56
C THR A 314 -8.61 -6.17 2.04
N ALA A 315 -7.35 -6.17 1.58
CA ALA A 315 -7.04 -6.13 0.15
C ALA A 315 -7.59 -7.38 -0.57
N ALA A 316 -7.48 -8.56 0.03
CA ALA A 316 -8.04 -9.79 -0.53
C ALA A 316 -9.57 -9.76 -0.60
N GLN A 317 -10.23 -9.21 0.42
CA GLN A 317 -11.70 -9.02 0.40
C GLN A 317 -12.11 -8.03 -0.68
N LEU A 318 -11.37 -6.90 -0.83
CA LEU A 318 -11.61 -5.98 -1.93
C LEU A 318 -11.45 -6.67 -3.29
N ARG A 319 -10.40 -7.50 -3.46
CA ARG A 319 -10.18 -8.24 -4.70
C ARG A 319 -11.35 -9.19 -5.02
N ALA A 320 -11.90 -9.85 -4.02
CA ALA A 320 -13.06 -10.73 -4.17
C ALA A 320 -14.34 -9.95 -4.57
N GLU A 321 -14.51 -8.74 -4.03
CA GLU A 321 -15.67 -7.86 -4.36
C GLU A 321 -15.50 -7.09 -5.68
N ALA A 322 -14.28 -6.98 -6.21
CA ALA A 322 -13.97 -6.12 -7.36
C ALA A 322 -14.82 -6.37 -8.61
N PRO A 323 -15.19 -7.61 -8.99
CA PRO A 323 -16.09 -7.84 -10.12
C PRO A 323 -17.48 -7.21 -9.92
N ALA A 324 -18.04 -7.31 -8.72
CA ALA A 324 -19.34 -6.72 -8.38
C ALA A 324 -19.29 -5.20 -8.25
N LEU A 325 -18.11 -4.65 -7.90
CA LEU A 325 -17.89 -3.21 -7.81
C LEU A 325 -17.72 -2.56 -9.19
N GLY A 326 -17.52 -3.33 -10.26
CA GLY A 326 -17.46 -2.83 -11.62
C GLY A 326 -16.28 -1.86 -11.84
N PHE A 327 -15.09 -2.17 -11.29
CA PHE A 327 -13.88 -1.42 -11.63
C PHE A 327 -13.54 -1.64 -13.11
N GLY A 328 -13.23 -0.55 -13.81
CA GLY A 328 -12.80 -0.58 -15.20
C GLY A 328 -11.30 -0.85 -15.37
N PRO A 329 -10.82 -0.97 -16.60
CA PRO A 329 -9.40 -0.90 -16.91
C PRO A 329 -8.85 0.48 -16.54
N ARG A 330 -7.52 0.62 -16.50
CA ARG A 330 -6.90 1.93 -16.27
C ARG A 330 -7.41 2.92 -17.33
N PRO A 331 -7.95 4.08 -16.93
CA PRO A 331 -8.37 5.11 -17.89
C PRO A 331 -7.20 5.51 -18.80
N ALA A 332 -7.47 5.59 -20.12
CA ALA A 332 -6.45 5.98 -21.11
C ALA A 332 -6.05 7.47 -21.01
N GLY A 333 -6.81 8.28 -20.29
CA GLY A 333 -6.60 9.72 -20.10
C GLY A 333 -5.89 10.09 -18.80
N PRO A 334 -5.61 11.40 -18.59
CA PRO A 334 -5.10 11.89 -17.32
C PRO A 334 -6.08 11.56 -16.20
N GLY A 335 -5.55 10.93 -15.15
CA GLY A 335 -6.21 10.24 -14.06
C GLY A 335 -7.56 10.79 -13.60
N ASP A 336 -8.48 9.90 -13.42
CA ASP A 336 -9.73 10.13 -12.69
C ASP A 336 -9.43 9.95 -11.19
N TRP A 337 -8.93 11.04 -10.58
CA TRP A 337 -8.71 11.10 -9.14
C TRP A 337 -10.00 11.35 -8.37
#